data_fd10e9a0fa83fe618d35b25587b81353
#
_entry.id   fd10e9a0fa83fe618d35b25587b81353
#
_cell.length_a   1.000
_cell.length_b   1.000
_cell.length_c   1.000
_cell.angle_alpha   90.00
_cell.angle_beta   90.00
_cell.angle_gamma   90.00
#
_symmetry.space_group_name_H-M   'P 1'
#
loop_
_entity.id
_entity.type
_entity.pdbx_description
1 polymer ?
#
loop_
_entity_poly.entity_id
_entity_poly.type
_entity_poly.pdbx_seq_one_letter_code
_entity_poly.pdbx_strand_id
1 'polypeptide(L)'
;MDVYHVYQEKSEIAFELFTKGHITLEENHLSRVEGTLSALGLDSSRVSVIRFKETYQYVMDHIELDKDWYHFFDKVSNHSTLVLLTNGPTSHQSKKITSLGLTKWFDASRIFISEKTGVPKPQAEAFMNVERLFPDVSKNDFWMIGDDLVNDIEGAKNRHWNTIYFKFGEEDSTLTPKPISSPKELLLKLEKEALISR
;
A
#
# COMPACT_ATOMS: atom_id res chain seq x y z
N MET A 1 -14.63 -16.52 10.44
CA MET A 1 -14.22 -16.10 9.08
C MET A 1 -13.79 -14.64 9.21
N ASP A 2 -12.58 -14.31 8.81
CA ASP A 2 -12.07 -12.95 8.92
C ASP A 2 -12.70 -12.09 7.82
N VAL A 3 -13.37 -11.01 8.23
CA VAL A 3 -14.08 -10.07 7.36
C VAL A 3 -13.13 -9.45 6.33
N TYR A 4 -11.90 -9.16 6.74
CA TYR A 4 -10.89 -8.55 5.88
C TYR A 4 -10.48 -9.47 4.73
N HIS A 5 -10.26 -10.75 5.00
CA HIS A 5 -9.93 -11.75 3.98
C HIS A 5 -11.06 -11.92 2.96
N VAL A 6 -12.32 -11.98 3.44
CA VAL A 6 -13.47 -12.05 2.54
C VAL A 6 -13.56 -10.80 1.68
N TYR A 7 -13.34 -9.62 2.26
CA TYR A 7 -13.35 -8.36 1.50
C TYR A 7 -12.23 -8.31 0.44
N GLN A 8 -11.04 -8.81 0.75
CA GLN A 8 -9.93 -8.89 -0.22
C GLN A 8 -10.30 -9.82 -1.39
N GLU A 9 -10.77 -11.03 -1.10
CA GLU A 9 -11.19 -12.00 -2.14
C GLU A 9 -12.25 -11.40 -3.08
N LYS A 10 -13.29 -10.76 -2.51
CA LYS A 10 -14.35 -10.14 -3.33
C LYS A 10 -13.85 -8.91 -4.08
N SER A 11 -12.85 -8.20 -3.52
CA SER A 11 -12.20 -7.06 -4.18
C SER A 11 -11.39 -7.48 -5.40
N GLU A 12 -10.66 -8.60 -5.32
CA GLU A 12 -9.91 -9.16 -6.45
C GLU A 12 -10.83 -9.57 -7.59
N ILE A 13 -11.93 -10.29 -7.28
CA ILE A 13 -12.94 -10.70 -8.26
C ILE A 13 -13.56 -9.47 -8.97
N ALA A 14 -13.97 -8.47 -8.19
CA ALA A 14 -14.57 -7.26 -8.74
C ALA A 14 -13.57 -6.45 -9.59
N PHE A 15 -12.31 -6.40 -9.16
CA PHE A 15 -11.25 -5.72 -9.91
C PHE A 15 -10.92 -6.42 -11.23
N GLU A 16 -10.92 -7.74 -11.27
CA GLU A 16 -10.75 -8.52 -12.49
C GLU A 16 -11.88 -8.24 -13.50
N LEU A 17 -13.13 -8.19 -13.06
CA LEU A 17 -14.26 -7.84 -13.90
C LEU A 17 -14.16 -6.41 -14.45
N PHE A 18 -13.73 -5.48 -13.62
CA PHE A 18 -13.50 -4.09 -14.03
C PHE A 18 -12.39 -3.96 -15.05
N THR A 19 -11.25 -4.61 -14.85
CA THR A 19 -10.12 -4.55 -15.79
C THR A 19 -10.43 -5.18 -17.15
N LYS A 20 -11.34 -6.16 -17.18
CA LYS A 20 -11.88 -6.76 -18.40
C LYS A 20 -12.98 -5.92 -19.07
N GLY A 21 -13.35 -4.80 -18.46
CA GLY A 21 -14.42 -3.92 -18.99
C GLY A 21 -15.84 -4.47 -18.83
N HIS A 22 -16.04 -5.49 -17.99
CA HIS A 22 -17.37 -6.09 -17.77
C HIS A 22 -18.24 -5.27 -16.81
N ILE A 23 -17.63 -4.48 -15.95
CA ILE A 23 -18.31 -3.60 -15.00
C ILE A 23 -17.62 -2.24 -14.96
N THR A 24 -18.37 -1.21 -14.58
CA THR A 24 -17.85 0.15 -14.36
C THR A 24 -17.06 0.25 -13.07
N LEU A 25 -16.31 1.33 -12.86
CA LEU A 25 -15.60 1.60 -11.60
C LEU A 25 -16.57 1.69 -10.42
N GLU A 26 -17.75 2.26 -10.62
CA GLU A 26 -18.76 2.33 -9.57
C GLU A 26 -19.30 0.95 -9.21
N GLU A 27 -19.62 0.12 -10.20
CA GLU A 27 -20.04 -1.26 -9.99
C GLU A 27 -18.94 -2.10 -9.32
N ASN A 28 -17.67 -1.90 -9.68
CA ASN A 28 -16.56 -2.53 -8.99
C ASN A 28 -16.55 -2.18 -7.47
N HIS A 29 -16.75 -0.92 -7.12
CA HIS A 29 -16.82 -0.51 -5.71
C HIS A 29 -18.02 -1.08 -4.96
N LEU A 30 -19.18 -1.20 -5.61
CA LEU A 30 -20.38 -1.76 -4.99
C LEU A 30 -20.30 -3.29 -4.89
N SER A 31 -19.86 -3.97 -5.94
CA SER A 31 -19.81 -5.43 -6.02
C SER A 31 -18.92 -6.06 -4.96
N ARG A 32 -17.77 -5.43 -4.63
CA ARG A 32 -16.88 -5.94 -3.57
C ARG A 32 -17.56 -5.89 -2.20
N VAL A 33 -18.33 -4.84 -1.91
CA VAL A 33 -19.06 -4.69 -0.65
C VAL A 33 -20.24 -5.65 -0.62
N GLU A 34 -21.05 -5.68 -1.68
CA GLU A 34 -22.19 -6.58 -1.81
C GLU A 34 -21.77 -8.05 -1.67
N GLY A 35 -20.71 -8.44 -2.41
CA GLY A 35 -20.15 -9.79 -2.34
C GLY A 35 -19.65 -10.15 -0.96
N THR A 36 -19.04 -9.20 -0.25
CA THR A 36 -18.55 -9.41 1.12
C THR A 36 -19.70 -9.59 2.10
N LEU A 37 -20.69 -8.68 2.09
CA LEU A 37 -21.86 -8.78 2.96
C LEU A 37 -22.62 -10.08 2.73
N SER A 38 -22.83 -10.44 1.45
CA SER A 38 -23.49 -11.68 1.08
C SER A 38 -22.73 -12.93 1.55
N ALA A 39 -21.41 -12.97 1.37
CA ALA A 39 -20.57 -14.10 1.81
C ALA A 39 -20.54 -14.27 3.33
N LEU A 40 -20.75 -13.18 4.07
CA LEU A 40 -20.84 -13.20 5.54
C LEU A 40 -22.27 -13.46 6.05
N GLY A 41 -23.26 -13.64 5.15
CA GLY A 41 -24.66 -13.81 5.53
C GLY A 41 -25.31 -12.54 6.10
N LEU A 42 -24.74 -11.37 5.81
CA LEU A 42 -25.25 -10.07 6.23
C LEU A 42 -26.20 -9.48 5.18
N ASP A 43 -26.97 -8.47 5.59
CA ASP A 43 -27.84 -7.76 4.65
C ASP A 43 -27.02 -7.07 3.55
N SER A 44 -27.13 -7.59 2.35
CA SER A 44 -26.48 -7.07 1.13
C SER A 44 -27.44 -6.23 0.26
N SER A 45 -28.53 -5.73 0.86
CA SER A 45 -29.43 -4.80 0.16
C SER A 45 -28.67 -3.55 -0.32
N ARG A 46 -29.19 -2.94 -1.38
CA ARG A 46 -28.58 -1.72 -1.94
C ARG A 46 -28.42 -0.60 -0.89
N VAL A 47 -29.33 -0.52 0.08
CA VAL A 47 -29.25 0.47 1.18
C VAL A 47 -28.08 0.16 2.10
N SER A 48 -27.86 -1.10 2.48
CA SER A 48 -26.75 -1.52 3.33
C SER A 48 -25.41 -1.37 2.61
N VAL A 49 -25.33 -1.67 1.33
CA VAL A 49 -24.14 -1.46 0.50
C VAL A 49 -23.78 0.02 0.39
N ILE A 50 -24.76 0.90 0.16
CA ILE A 50 -24.52 2.35 0.10
C ILE A 50 -24.04 2.86 1.47
N ARG A 51 -24.70 2.48 2.56
CA ARG A 51 -24.31 2.89 3.93
C ARG A 51 -22.88 2.43 4.27
N PHE A 52 -22.53 1.22 3.88
CA PHE A 52 -21.15 0.73 4.07
C PHE A 52 -20.16 1.61 3.30
N LYS A 53 -20.44 1.90 2.02
CA LYS A 53 -19.60 2.77 1.17
C LYS A 53 -19.41 4.15 1.80
N GLU A 54 -20.49 4.78 2.28
CA GLU A 54 -20.45 6.08 2.93
C GLU A 54 -19.63 6.05 4.23
N THR A 55 -19.84 5.02 5.06
CA THR A 55 -19.07 4.82 6.30
C THR A 55 -17.59 4.58 6.01
N TYR A 56 -17.28 3.72 5.05
CA TYR A 56 -15.91 3.47 4.62
C TYR A 56 -15.25 4.77 4.12
N GLN A 57 -15.95 5.54 3.29
CA GLN A 57 -15.45 6.81 2.80
C GLN A 57 -15.20 7.80 3.94
N TYR A 58 -16.13 7.90 4.89
CA TYR A 58 -15.97 8.73 6.07
C TYR A 58 -14.74 8.34 6.89
N VAL A 59 -14.56 7.04 7.16
CA VAL A 59 -13.38 6.53 7.88
C VAL A 59 -12.09 6.86 7.12
N MET A 60 -12.07 6.64 5.80
CA MET A 60 -10.89 6.94 4.96
C MET A 60 -10.55 8.43 4.92
N ASP A 61 -11.54 9.30 5.07
CA ASP A 61 -11.34 10.75 5.10
C ASP A 61 -10.78 11.23 6.44
N HIS A 62 -10.94 10.42 7.49
CA HIS A 62 -10.54 10.73 8.87
C HIS A 62 -9.47 9.77 9.41
N ILE A 63 -8.77 9.05 8.52
CA ILE A 63 -7.63 8.25 8.95
C ILE A 63 -6.51 9.17 9.45
N GLU A 64 -5.92 8.78 10.56
CA GLU A 64 -4.78 9.49 11.15
C GLU A 64 -3.56 8.59 11.16
N LEU A 65 -2.40 9.21 11.05
CA LEU A 65 -1.14 8.49 11.17
C LEU A 65 -0.86 8.20 12.65
N ASP A 66 -0.65 6.92 12.96
CA ASP A 66 -0.26 6.49 14.30
C ASP A 66 1.06 7.15 14.74
N LYS A 67 1.24 7.36 16.05
CA LYS A 67 2.42 8.02 16.62
C LYS A 67 3.71 7.29 16.33
N ASP A 68 3.68 5.96 16.26
CA ASP A 68 4.86 5.15 15.98
C ASP A 68 5.29 5.31 14.52
N TRP A 69 4.33 5.40 13.58
CA TRP A 69 4.62 5.74 12.19
C TRP A 69 5.12 7.17 12.02
N TYR A 70 4.54 8.11 12.75
CA TYR A 70 5.01 9.49 12.74
C TYR A 70 6.48 9.57 13.17
N HIS A 71 6.83 8.92 14.29
CA HIS A 71 8.21 8.84 14.77
C HIS A 71 9.13 8.12 13.77
N PHE A 72 8.65 7.04 13.16
CA PHE A 72 9.37 6.31 12.12
C PHE A 72 9.75 7.24 10.96
N PHE A 73 8.79 7.94 10.36
CA PHE A 73 9.06 8.83 9.23
C PHE A 73 9.96 10.00 9.61
N ASP A 74 9.76 10.61 10.78
CA ASP A 74 10.65 11.68 11.26
C ASP A 74 12.10 11.21 11.38
N LYS A 75 12.31 10.02 11.94
CA LYS A 75 13.66 9.49 12.12
C LYS A 75 14.29 9.10 10.77
N VAL A 76 13.57 8.36 9.93
CA VAL A 76 14.12 7.85 8.66
C VAL A 76 14.37 8.97 7.65
N SER A 77 13.52 9.98 7.59
CA SER A 77 13.69 11.12 6.64
C SER A 77 14.93 11.97 6.89
N ASN A 78 15.52 11.91 8.09
CA ASN A 78 16.78 12.58 8.39
C ASN A 78 18.02 11.85 7.82
N HIS A 79 17.87 10.59 7.42
CA HIS A 79 18.99 9.74 6.98
C HIS A 79 18.81 9.20 5.57
N SER A 80 17.58 9.16 5.07
CA SER A 80 17.24 8.55 3.79
C SER A 80 16.22 9.40 3.03
N THR A 81 16.29 9.37 1.72
CA THR A 81 15.27 9.98 0.87
C THR A 81 14.06 9.05 0.74
N LEU A 82 12.90 9.53 1.13
CA LEU A 82 11.67 8.78 1.07
C LEU A 82 10.95 8.96 -0.27
N VAL A 83 10.48 7.85 -0.84
CA VAL A 83 9.69 7.80 -2.06
C VAL A 83 8.43 6.99 -1.79
N LEU A 84 7.29 7.46 -2.24
CA LEU A 84 6.02 6.74 -2.17
C LEU A 84 5.69 6.14 -3.53
N LEU A 85 5.57 4.81 -3.60
CA LEU A 85 5.20 4.08 -4.80
C LEU A 85 3.96 3.22 -4.51
N THR A 86 2.79 3.60 -5.06
CA THR A 86 1.50 2.99 -4.72
C THR A 86 0.67 2.66 -5.95
N ASN A 87 -0.01 1.50 -5.92
CA ASN A 87 -1.00 1.13 -6.92
C ASN A 87 -2.38 1.65 -6.53
N GLY A 88 -3.14 2.13 -7.51
CA GLY A 88 -4.53 2.50 -7.34
C GLY A 88 -4.92 3.81 -8.04
N PRO A 89 -6.20 4.19 -7.91
CA PRO A 89 -6.74 5.43 -8.46
C PRO A 89 -6.10 6.66 -7.82
N THR A 90 -5.77 7.65 -8.63
CA THR A 90 -5.08 8.88 -8.19
C THR A 90 -5.88 9.64 -7.13
N SER A 91 -7.20 9.76 -7.33
CA SER A 91 -8.09 10.43 -6.37
C SER A 91 -8.06 9.76 -4.99
N HIS A 92 -8.07 8.43 -4.98
CA HIS A 92 -8.09 7.64 -3.75
C HIS A 92 -6.75 7.73 -3.00
N GLN A 93 -5.63 7.53 -3.73
CA GLN A 93 -4.30 7.55 -3.12
C GLN A 93 -3.92 8.96 -2.66
N SER A 94 -4.19 9.99 -3.47
CA SER A 94 -3.94 11.38 -3.08
C SER A 94 -4.69 11.78 -1.82
N LYS A 95 -5.95 11.33 -1.69
CA LYS A 95 -6.75 11.59 -0.49
C LYS A 95 -6.13 10.96 0.77
N LYS A 96 -5.72 9.67 0.69
CA LYS A 96 -5.02 8.98 1.79
C LYS A 96 -3.73 9.71 2.18
N ILE A 97 -2.92 10.09 1.20
CA ILE A 97 -1.66 10.81 1.40
C ILE A 97 -1.90 12.11 2.16
N THR A 98 -2.95 12.85 1.77
CA THR A 98 -3.33 14.11 2.42
C THR A 98 -3.86 13.89 3.84
N SER A 99 -4.81 12.96 4.02
CA SER A 99 -5.42 12.67 5.33
C SER A 99 -4.39 12.18 6.35
N LEU A 100 -3.42 11.37 5.91
CA LEU A 100 -2.32 10.90 6.76
C LEU A 100 -1.19 11.92 6.96
N GLY A 101 -1.27 13.10 6.33
CA GLY A 101 -0.24 14.15 6.42
C GLY A 101 1.13 13.74 5.86
N LEU A 102 1.17 12.76 4.92
CA LEU A 102 2.42 12.20 4.41
C LEU A 102 3.26 13.20 3.61
N THR A 103 2.66 14.27 3.12
CA THR A 103 3.37 15.35 2.41
C THR A 103 4.43 16.05 3.25
N LYS A 104 4.43 15.83 4.57
CA LYS A 104 5.51 16.27 5.46
C LYS A 104 6.86 15.62 5.11
N TRP A 105 6.86 14.36 4.72
CA TRP A 105 8.06 13.56 4.48
C TRP A 105 8.29 13.19 3.02
N PHE A 106 7.20 13.14 2.24
CA PHE A 106 7.24 12.77 0.82
C PHE A 106 6.99 13.99 -0.04
N ASP A 107 8.03 14.47 -0.72
CA ASP A 107 7.89 15.51 -1.72
C ASP A 107 7.01 15.07 -2.87
N ALA A 108 6.21 15.97 -3.44
CA ALA A 108 5.26 15.66 -4.50
C ALA A 108 5.91 15.05 -5.76
N SER A 109 7.17 15.38 -6.05
CA SER A 109 7.95 14.81 -7.15
C SER A 109 8.38 13.37 -6.89
N ARG A 110 8.29 12.91 -5.65
CA ARG A 110 8.66 11.55 -5.18
C ARG A 110 7.46 10.70 -4.83
N ILE A 111 6.26 11.08 -5.30
CA ILE A 111 5.02 10.33 -5.13
C ILE A 111 4.58 9.77 -6.47
N PHE A 112 4.65 8.44 -6.61
CA PHE A 112 4.27 7.69 -7.80
C PHE A 112 3.00 6.91 -7.54
N ILE A 113 1.91 7.28 -8.22
CA ILE A 113 0.61 6.61 -8.19
C ILE A 113 0.42 5.94 -9.54
N SER A 114 0.11 4.65 -9.56
CA SER A 114 0.09 3.84 -10.79
C SER A 114 -0.86 4.38 -11.86
N GLU A 115 -2.04 4.89 -11.50
CA GLU A 115 -2.95 5.51 -12.46
C GLU A 115 -2.35 6.76 -13.11
N LYS A 116 -1.64 7.59 -12.32
CA LYS A 116 -0.99 8.80 -12.82
C LYS A 116 0.23 8.50 -13.69
N THR A 117 0.99 7.47 -13.36
CA THR A 117 2.18 7.05 -14.11
C THR A 117 1.87 6.13 -15.28
N GLY A 118 0.68 5.52 -15.30
CA GLY A 118 0.28 4.52 -16.28
C GLY A 118 0.88 3.13 -16.04
N VAL A 119 1.69 2.95 -14.98
CA VAL A 119 2.46 1.71 -14.75
C VAL A 119 2.32 1.25 -13.31
N PRO A 120 1.62 0.13 -13.05
CA PRO A 120 1.51 -0.44 -11.71
C PRO A 120 2.70 -1.34 -11.35
N LYS A 121 2.98 -1.48 -10.06
CA LYS A 121 3.76 -2.61 -9.53
C LYS A 121 3.02 -3.92 -9.83
N PRO A 122 3.68 -5.04 -10.16
CA PRO A 122 5.13 -5.29 -10.10
C PRO A 122 5.87 -4.99 -11.40
N GLN A 123 5.30 -4.27 -12.35
CA GLN A 123 5.99 -3.96 -13.62
C GLN A 123 7.31 -3.22 -13.35
N ALA A 124 8.38 -3.66 -14.02
CA ALA A 124 9.73 -3.11 -13.85
C ALA A 124 9.78 -1.58 -14.02
N GLU A 125 9.00 -1.04 -14.96
CA GLU A 125 8.94 0.39 -15.27
C GLU A 125 8.46 1.23 -14.07
N ALA A 126 7.59 0.69 -13.18
CA ALA A 126 7.16 1.38 -11.98
C ALA A 126 8.36 1.70 -11.06
N PHE A 127 9.26 0.76 -10.90
CA PHE A 127 10.49 0.93 -10.11
C PHE A 127 11.53 1.77 -10.87
N MET A 128 11.63 1.61 -12.19
CA MET A 128 12.52 2.43 -13.03
C MET A 128 12.15 3.92 -12.98
N ASN A 129 10.88 4.26 -12.81
CA ASN A 129 10.46 5.65 -12.61
C ASN A 129 11.08 6.26 -11.34
N VAL A 130 11.22 5.47 -10.29
CA VAL A 130 11.92 5.87 -9.07
C VAL A 130 13.44 5.97 -9.33
N GLU A 131 14.05 4.96 -9.96
CA GLU A 131 15.49 4.93 -10.27
C GLU A 131 15.94 6.16 -11.06
N ARG A 132 15.10 6.65 -11.99
CA ARG A 132 15.40 7.84 -12.81
C ARG A 132 15.54 9.15 -12.01
N LEU A 133 14.96 9.22 -10.82
CA LEU A 133 15.16 10.36 -9.92
C LEU A 133 16.55 10.35 -9.27
N PHE A 134 17.21 9.19 -9.28
CA PHE A 134 18.46 8.98 -8.56
C PHE A 134 19.48 8.24 -9.44
N PRO A 135 19.90 8.85 -10.57
CA PRO A 135 20.72 8.15 -11.58
C PRO A 135 22.10 7.70 -11.05
N ASP A 136 22.60 8.36 -10.02
CA ASP A 136 23.91 8.07 -9.42
C ASP A 136 23.84 7.09 -8.24
N VAL A 137 22.62 6.65 -7.87
CA VAL A 137 22.42 5.71 -6.75
C VAL A 137 22.44 4.28 -7.27
N SER A 138 23.24 3.42 -6.63
CA SER A 138 23.26 1.98 -6.96
C SER A 138 21.92 1.34 -6.64
N LYS A 139 21.51 0.35 -7.46
CA LYS A 139 20.26 -0.39 -7.21
C LYS A 139 20.25 -1.09 -5.87
N ASN A 140 21.40 -1.52 -5.37
CA ASN A 140 21.55 -2.14 -4.06
C ASN A 140 21.35 -1.16 -2.89
N ASP A 141 21.28 0.15 -3.16
CA ASP A 141 21.02 1.17 -2.14
C ASP A 141 19.53 1.56 -2.08
N PHE A 142 18.71 1.03 -3.00
CA PHE A 142 17.26 1.17 -2.90
C PHE A 142 16.68 0.10 -1.99
N TRP A 143 15.68 0.53 -1.22
CA TRP A 143 14.93 -0.34 -0.32
C TRP A 143 13.44 -0.21 -0.57
N MET A 144 12.77 -1.34 -0.81
CA MET A 144 11.32 -1.41 -0.86
C MET A 144 10.79 -1.96 0.46
N ILE A 145 9.90 -1.21 1.08
CA ILE A 145 9.15 -1.62 2.26
C ILE A 145 7.69 -1.70 1.83
N GLY A 146 7.09 -2.88 1.90
CA GLY A 146 5.72 -3.08 1.43
C GLY A 146 5.09 -4.36 1.97
N ASP A 147 3.77 -4.46 1.80
CA ASP A 147 2.93 -5.53 2.35
C ASP A 147 2.47 -6.56 1.31
N ASP A 148 2.73 -6.30 0.04
CA ASP A 148 2.37 -7.20 -1.07
C ASP A 148 3.62 -7.97 -1.55
N LEU A 149 3.60 -9.30 -1.37
CA LEU A 149 4.72 -10.15 -1.75
C LEU A 149 5.04 -10.09 -3.24
N VAL A 150 4.04 -10.04 -4.10
CA VAL A 150 4.21 -10.02 -5.56
C VAL A 150 4.51 -8.61 -6.04
N ASN A 151 3.65 -7.65 -5.67
CA ASN A 151 3.74 -6.31 -6.21
C ASN A 151 4.94 -5.53 -5.65
N ASP A 152 5.21 -5.66 -4.36
CA ASP A 152 6.26 -4.89 -3.69
C ASP A 152 7.56 -5.67 -3.65
N ILE A 153 7.53 -6.86 -3.04
CA ILE A 153 8.75 -7.57 -2.67
C ILE A 153 9.40 -8.23 -3.88
N GLU A 154 8.65 -9.01 -4.67
CA GLU A 154 9.20 -9.65 -5.87
C GLU A 154 9.48 -8.61 -6.96
N GLY A 155 8.58 -7.63 -7.14
CA GLY A 155 8.78 -6.54 -8.08
C GLY A 155 10.10 -5.79 -7.84
N ALA A 156 10.39 -5.42 -6.60
CA ALA A 156 11.62 -4.75 -6.21
C ALA A 156 12.86 -5.66 -6.33
N LYS A 157 12.77 -6.93 -5.91
CA LYS A 157 13.86 -7.91 -6.07
C LYS A 157 14.27 -8.11 -7.52
N ASN A 158 13.30 -8.14 -8.44
CA ASN A 158 13.56 -8.24 -9.89
C ASN A 158 14.32 -7.01 -10.43
N ARG A 159 14.34 -5.91 -9.67
CA ARG A 159 15.15 -4.71 -9.93
C ARG A 159 16.49 -4.69 -9.17
N HIS A 160 16.80 -5.74 -8.41
CA HIS A 160 17.96 -5.81 -7.51
C HIS A 160 17.91 -4.80 -6.34
N TRP A 161 16.72 -4.41 -5.92
CA TRP A 161 16.54 -3.63 -4.72
C TRP A 161 16.55 -4.52 -3.48
N ASN A 162 16.93 -3.96 -2.36
CA ASN A 162 16.70 -4.59 -1.06
C ASN A 162 15.21 -4.51 -0.70
N THR A 163 14.74 -5.45 0.11
CA THR A 163 13.33 -5.53 0.44
C THR A 163 13.10 -5.81 1.91
N ILE A 164 12.08 -5.18 2.47
CA ILE A 164 11.53 -5.51 3.78
C ILE A 164 10.04 -5.80 3.58
N TYR A 165 9.64 -7.04 3.88
CA TYR A 165 8.23 -7.41 3.91
C TYR A 165 7.64 -6.92 5.24
N PHE A 166 6.65 -6.04 5.14
CA PHE A 166 5.96 -5.43 6.28
C PHE A 166 4.49 -5.87 6.27
N LYS A 167 3.97 -6.37 7.39
CA LYS A 167 2.56 -6.73 7.51
C LYS A 167 2.06 -6.43 8.92
N PHE A 168 1.25 -5.39 9.06
CA PHE A 168 0.80 -4.90 10.35
C PHE A 168 -0.03 -5.95 11.09
N GLY A 169 0.33 -6.20 12.36
CA GLY A 169 -0.46 -7.03 13.27
C GLY A 169 -0.46 -8.53 13.00
N GLU A 170 0.24 -9.04 11.98
CA GLU A 170 0.37 -10.47 11.73
C GLU A 170 1.70 -11.03 12.21
N GLU A 171 1.66 -11.86 13.25
CA GLU A 171 2.75 -12.76 13.63
C GLU A 171 2.58 -14.15 13.00
N ASP A 172 2.43 -14.22 11.69
CA ASP A 172 2.40 -15.50 11.00
C ASP A 172 3.83 -16.01 10.77
N SER A 173 4.24 -16.93 11.63
CA SER A 173 5.57 -17.56 11.56
C SER A 173 5.74 -18.48 10.34
N THR A 174 4.68 -18.79 9.59
CA THR A 174 4.70 -19.67 8.42
C THR A 174 5.04 -18.91 7.14
N LEU A 175 4.92 -17.58 7.12
CA LEU A 175 5.22 -16.76 5.94
C LEU A 175 6.73 -16.67 5.68
N THR A 176 7.10 -16.77 4.41
CA THR A 176 8.49 -16.61 3.95
C THR A 176 8.51 -15.59 2.80
N PRO A 177 9.23 -14.47 2.94
CA PRO A 177 9.99 -14.02 4.11
C PRO A 177 9.08 -13.68 5.31
N LYS A 178 9.60 -13.83 6.53
CA LYS A 178 8.87 -13.44 7.73
C LYS A 178 8.61 -11.93 7.72
N PRO A 179 7.36 -11.46 7.88
CA PRO A 179 7.07 -10.04 7.91
C PRO A 179 7.57 -9.36 9.17
N ILE A 180 7.89 -8.08 9.05
CA ILE A 180 7.98 -7.14 10.16
C ILE A 180 6.58 -6.60 10.44
N SER A 181 6.18 -6.53 11.70
CA SER A 181 4.78 -6.26 12.06
C SER A 181 4.54 -4.89 12.72
N SER A 182 5.60 -4.14 13.02
CA SER A 182 5.47 -2.83 13.66
C SER A 182 6.51 -1.81 13.18
N PRO A 183 6.19 -0.49 13.23
CA PRO A 183 7.15 0.57 12.90
C PRO A 183 8.41 0.53 13.75
N LYS A 184 8.28 0.14 15.02
CA LYS A 184 9.41 0.01 15.96
C LYS A 184 10.36 -1.11 15.54
N GLU A 185 9.84 -2.27 15.17
CA GLU A 185 10.64 -3.38 14.66
C GLU A 185 11.33 -3.01 13.36
N LEU A 186 10.63 -2.26 12.49
CA LEU A 186 11.16 -1.76 11.23
C LEU A 186 12.33 -0.79 11.46
N LEU A 187 12.23 0.13 12.42
CA LEU A 187 13.35 1.01 12.82
C LEU A 187 14.56 0.21 13.27
N LEU A 188 14.36 -0.77 14.14
CA LEU A 188 15.46 -1.64 14.61
C LEU A 188 16.13 -2.42 13.48
N LYS A 189 15.36 -2.81 12.47
CA LYS A 189 15.90 -3.47 11.28
C LYS A 189 16.76 -2.50 10.47
N LEU A 190 16.29 -1.26 10.22
CA LEU A 190 17.04 -0.25 9.48
C LEU A 190 18.31 0.19 10.21
N GLU A 191 18.29 0.25 11.54
CA GLU A 191 19.48 0.51 12.36
C GLU A 191 20.53 -0.60 12.25
N LYS A 192 20.11 -1.86 12.20
CA LYS A 192 21.02 -3.01 12.01
C LYS A 192 21.65 -3.03 10.64
N GLU A 193 20.93 -2.61 9.61
CA GLU A 193 21.44 -2.49 8.23
C GLU A 193 22.28 -1.21 8.04
N ALA A 194 22.52 -0.42 9.10
CA ALA A 194 23.24 0.84 9.07
C ALA A 194 22.65 1.91 8.11
N LEU A 195 21.36 1.81 7.83
CA LEU A 195 20.65 2.76 6.97
C LEU A 195 20.24 4.04 7.71
N ILE A 196 20.16 3.97 9.04
CA ILE A 196 19.89 5.11 9.93
C ILE A 196 20.78 5.02 11.16
N SER A 197 21.11 6.18 11.75
CA SER A 197 21.85 6.23 13.02
C SER A 197 20.98 5.83 14.20
N ARG A 198 21.61 5.20 15.21
CA ARG A 198 20.95 4.87 16.48
C ARG A 198 20.52 6.10 17.26
#